data_7cba43db29fe00efc8b3168211b9fd29
#
_entry.id   7cba43db29fe00efc8b3168211b9fd29
#
_cell.length_a   1.000
_cell.length_b   1.000
_cell.length_c   1.000
_cell.angle_alpha   90.00
_cell.angle_beta   90.00
_cell.angle_gamma   90.00
#
_symmetry.space_group_name_H-M   'P 1'
#
loop_
_entity.id
_entity.type
_entity.pdbx_description
1 polymer ?
#
loop_
_entity_poly.entity_id
_entity_poly.type
_entity_poly.pdbx_seq_one_letter_code
_entity_poly.pdbx_strand_id
1 'polypeptide(L)'
;MEAHYRTLQTIYTITHQDPQPTTYQCKPREIILRQFQDWSVIQQDISQLEAEGLVTTRQKETLIITITSTGIEKINLENLSYQDQDGPLI
;
A
#
# COMPACT_ATOMS: atom_id res chain seq x y z
N MET A 1 4.19 -12.86 4.94
CA MET A 1 4.04 -11.38 4.91
C MET A 1 3.36 -10.92 6.18
N GLU A 2 3.85 -9.88 6.79
CA GLU A 2 3.22 -9.33 7.98
C GLU A 2 1.91 -8.65 7.65
N ALA A 3 1.02 -8.60 8.65
CA ALA A 3 -0.36 -8.14 8.43
C ALA A 3 -0.44 -6.72 7.87
N HIS A 4 0.44 -5.82 8.32
CA HIS A 4 0.36 -4.43 7.86
C HIS A 4 0.75 -4.26 6.39
N TYR A 5 1.46 -5.22 5.81
CA TYR A 5 1.78 -5.17 4.38
C TYR A 5 0.55 -5.42 3.49
N ARG A 6 -0.50 -5.98 4.05
CA ARG A 6 -1.77 -6.09 3.33
C ARG A 6 -2.30 -4.71 2.95
N THR A 7 -2.19 -3.77 3.88
CA THR A 7 -2.60 -2.39 3.62
C THR A 7 -1.71 -1.75 2.56
N LEU A 8 -0.41 -2.05 2.58
CA LEU A 8 0.49 -1.56 1.54
C LEU A 8 0.08 -2.10 0.17
N GLN A 9 -0.28 -3.38 0.08
CA GLN A 9 -0.75 -3.95 -1.18
C GLN A 9 -2.02 -3.27 -1.67
N THR A 10 -2.93 -2.96 -0.75
CA THR A 10 -4.16 -2.25 -1.12
C THR A 10 -3.84 -0.88 -1.68
N ILE A 11 -2.95 -0.15 -1.02
CA ILE A 11 -2.54 1.19 -1.48
C ILE A 11 -1.87 1.07 -2.85
N TYR A 12 -1.01 0.09 -3.03
CA TYR A 12 -0.36 -0.15 -4.32
C TYR A 12 -1.39 -0.43 -5.41
N THR A 13 -2.37 -1.28 -5.13
CA THR A 13 -3.42 -1.62 -6.11
C THR A 13 -4.20 -0.38 -6.53
N ILE A 14 -4.48 0.51 -5.58
CA ILE A 14 -5.20 1.74 -5.88
C ILE A 14 -4.33 2.68 -6.71
N THR A 15 -3.08 2.86 -6.33
CA THR A 15 -2.23 3.91 -6.90
C THR A 15 -1.56 3.51 -8.20
N HIS A 16 -1.31 2.22 -8.41
CA HIS A 16 -0.52 1.81 -9.58
C HIS A 16 -1.29 1.97 -10.89
N GLN A 17 -2.60 2.20 -10.81
CA GLN A 17 -3.39 2.53 -12.00
C GLN A 17 -3.12 3.93 -12.52
N ASP A 18 -2.53 4.77 -11.69
CA ASP A 18 -2.16 6.13 -12.08
C ASP A 18 -0.78 6.08 -12.75
N PRO A 19 -0.54 6.89 -13.80
CA PRO A 19 0.77 6.94 -14.45
C PRO A 19 1.90 7.33 -13.50
N GLN A 20 1.59 8.06 -12.41
CA GLN A 20 2.58 8.47 -11.42
C GLN A 20 2.10 8.05 -10.03
N PRO A 21 2.27 6.77 -9.68
CA PRO A 21 1.73 6.25 -8.42
C PRO A 21 2.22 7.00 -7.18
N THR A 22 3.46 7.49 -7.19
CA THR A 22 4.04 8.16 -6.04
C THR A 22 3.46 9.53 -5.79
N THR A 23 2.67 10.06 -6.72
CA THR A 23 1.99 11.34 -6.54
C THR A 23 0.50 11.19 -6.34
N TYR A 24 -0.04 9.98 -6.44
CA TYR A 24 -1.45 9.73 -6.26
C TYR A 24 -1.83 9.93 -4.79
N GLN A 25 -2.85 10.73 -4.54
CA GLN A 25 -3.31 11.04 -3.19
C GLN A 25 -4.41 10.07 -2.79
N CYS A 26 -3.99 8.98 -2.15
CA CYS A 26 -4.91 7.94 -1.70
C CYS A 26 -5.62 8.42 -0.43
N LYS A 27 -6.93 8.17 -0.35
CA LYS A 27 -7.74 8.57 0.78
C LYS A 27 -8.17 7.35 1.59
N PRO A 28 -8.43 7.52 2.90
CA PRO A 28 -8.83 6.38 3.75
C PRO A 28 -10.03 5.63 3.20
N ARG A 29 -10.99 6.34 2.63
CA ARG A 29 -12.20 5.74 2.10
C ARG A 29 -11.88 4.69 1.04
N GLU A 30 -10.90 4.95 0.18
CA GLU A 30 -10.52 4.02 -0.88
C GLU A 30 -9.99 2.73 -0.29
N ILE A 31 -9.23 2.83 0.80
CA ILE A 31 -8.65 1.67 1.46
C ILE A 31 -9.74 0.87 2.18
N ILE A 32 -10.62 1.58 2.90
CA ILE A 32 -11.69 0.95 3.66
C ILE A 32 -12.59 0.13 2.75
N LEU A 33 -12.94 0.69 1.60
CA LEU A 33 -13.83 0.02 0.65
C LEU A 33 -13.24 -1.26 0.08
N ARG A 34 -11.90 -1.36 0.05
CA ARG A 34 -11.23 -2.53 -0.51
C ARG A 34 -10.86 -3.57 0.54
N GLN A 35 -10.58 -3.16 1.78
CA GLN A 35 -10.14 -4.09 2.82
C GLN A 35 -11.23 -4.55 3.75
N PHE A 36 -12.31 -3.78 3.89
CA PHE A 36 -13.42 -4.12 4.78
C PHE A 36 -12.96 -4.33 6.21
N GLN A 37 -11.99 -3.55 6.66
CA GLN A 37 -11.49 -3.58 8.03
C GLN A 37 -11.82 -2.28 8.72
N ASP A 38 -11.83 -2.30 10.06
CA ASP A 38 -12.01 -1.09 10.86
C ASP A 38 -10.91 -0.10 10.57
N TRP A 39 -11.27 1.17 10.54
CA TRP A 39 -10.29 2.23 10.30
C TRP A 39 -9.16 2.20 11.32
N SER A 40 -9.45 1.83 12.57
CA SER A 40 -8.40 1.78 13.61
C SER A 40 -7.30 0.79 13.24
N VAL A 41 -7.67 -0.35 12.64
CA VAL A 41 -6.70 -1.35 12.18
C VAL A 41 -5.88 -0.81 11.02
N ILE A 42 -6.57 -0.24 10.03
CA ILE A 42 -5.92 0.32 8.84
C ILE A 42 -4.98 1.45 9.25
N GLN A 43 -5.41 2.29 10.20
CA GLN A 43 -4.61 3.40 10.67
C GLN A 43 -3.32 2.93 11.34
N GLN A 44 -3.39 1.87 12.14
CA GLN A 44 -2.20 1.28 12.73
C GLN A 44 -1.24 0.76 11.66
N ASP A 45 -1.80 0.08 10.65
CA ASP A 45 -1.00 -0.43 9.55
C ASP A 45 -0.27 0.71 8.84
N ILE A 46 -0.99 1.79 8.55
CA ILE A 46 -0.42 2.96 7.88
C ILE A 46 0.71 3.56 8.71
N SER A 47 0.53 3.65 10.03
CA SER A 47 1.57 4.17 10.91
C SER A 47 2.84 3.32 10.84
N GLN A 48 2.69 2.00 10.81
CA GLN A 48 3.83 1.11 10.69
C GLN A 48 4.50 1.24 9.33
N LEU A 49 3.70 1.34 8.27
CA LEU A 49 4.24 1.50 6.93
C LEU A 49 4.99 2.83 6.79
N GLU A 50 4.48 3.88 7.41
CA GLU A 50 5.16 5.17 7.39
C GLU A 50 6.48 5.11 8.14
N ALA A 51 6.50 4.42 9.27
CA ALA A 51 7.74 4.24 10.06
C ALA A 51 8.80 3.49 9.25
N GLU A 52 8.39 2.61 8.35
CA GLU A 52 9.31 1.87 7.47
C GLU A 52 9.65 2.63 6.20
N GLY A 53 9.09 3.82 6.02
CA GLY A 53 9.37 4.62 4.82
C GLY A 53 8.66 4.15 3.57
N LEU A 54 7.62 3.33 3.71
CA LEU A 54 6.92 2.74 2.58
C LEU A 54 5.76 3.60 2.09
N VAL A 55 5.22 4.43 2.97
CA VAL A 55 4.21 5.43 2.62
C VAL A 55 4.52 6.72 3.36
N THR A 56 3.93 7.82 2.91
CA THR A 56 3.91 9.07 3.64
C THR A 56 2.47 9.50 3.86
N THR A 57 2.23 10.26 4.91
CA THR A 57 0.89 10.74 5.20
C THR A 57 0.92 12.26 5.35
N ARG A 58 -0.21 12.88 5.01
CA ARG A 58 -0.40 14.31 5.16
C ARG A 58 -1.85 14.58 5.54
N GLN A 59 -2.05 15.40 6.53
CA GLN A 59 -3.39 15.79 6.94
C GLN A 59 -3.78 17.09 6.22
N LYS A 60 -4.83 17.00 5.42
CA LYS A 60 -5.46 18.17 4.80
C LYS A 60 -6.92 18.22 5.26
N GLU A 61 -7.88 18.38 4.36
CA GLU A 61 -9.27 18.22 4.73
C GLU A 61 -9.56 16.81 5.18
N THR A 62 -8.85 15.86 4.56
CA THR A 62 -8.85 14.46 4.98
C THR A 62 -7.40 13.99 4.99
N LEU A 63 -7.17 12.83 5.56
CA LEU A 63 -5.83 12.22 5.54
C LEU A 63 -5.50 11.81 4.11
N ILE A 64 -4.29 12.14 3.68
CA ILE A 64 -3.77 11.78 2.37
C ILE A 64 -2.61 10.79 2.58
N ILE A 65 -2.69 9.65 1.92
CA ILE A 65 -1.65 8.63 2.00
C ILE A 65 -1.01 8.52 0.62
N THR A 66 0.32 8.57 0.57
CA THR A 66 1.06 8.48 -0.68
C THR A 66 2.08 7.34 -0.56
N ILE A 67 2.09 6.43 -1.54
CA ILE A 67 3.09 5.36 -1.56
C ILE A 67 4.43 5.96 -2.00
N THR A 68 5.52 5.46 -1.40
CA THR A 68 6.87 5.88 -1.77
C THR A 68 7.44 4.92 -2.80
N SER A 69 8.53 5.33 -3.46
CA SER A 69 9.23 4.41 -4.36
C SER A 69 9.72 3.18 -3.62
N THR A 70 10.14 3.34 -2.36
CA THR A 70 10.52 2.21 -1.52
C THR A 70 9.35 1.28 -1.27
N GLY A 71 8.14 1.85 -1.07
CA GLY A 71 6.94 1.04 -0.91
C GLY A 71 6.63 0.25 -2.17
N ILE A 72 6.78 0.86 -3.33
CA ILE A 72 6.57 0.17 -4.61
C ILE A 72 7.58 -0.95 -4.78
N GLU A 73 8.84 -0.71 -4.47
CA GLU A 73 9.88 -1.73 -4.54
C GLU A 73 9.55 -2.91 -3.63
N LYS A 74 9.08 -2.63 -2.42
CA LYS A 74 8.71 -3.68 -1.48
C LYS A 74 7.65 -4.59 -2.07
N ILE A 75 6.61 -4.00 -2.66
CA ILE A 75 5.53 -4.78 -3.27
C ILE A 75 6.05 -5.56 -4.47
N ASN A 76 6.89 -4.95 -5.30
CA ASN A 76 7.43 -5.64 -6.47
C ASN A 76 8.29 -6.83 -6.06
N LEU A 77 9.09 -6.70 -5.02
CA LEU A 77 9.90 -7.79 -4.52
C LEU A 77 9.04 -8.95 -4.01
N GLU A 78 7.98 -8.62 -3.26
CA GLU A 78 7.06 -9.64 -2.76
C GLU A 78 6.36 -10.34 -3.93
N ASN A 79 5.91 -9.58 -4.91
CA ASN A 79 5.25 -10.13 -6.07
C ASN A 79 6.19 -11.00 -6.90
N LEU A 80 7.44 -10.58 -7.05
CA LEU A 80 8.42 -11.37 -7.78
C LEU A 80 8.69 -12.70 -7.08
N SER A 81 8.81 -12.70 -5.76
CA SER A 81 8.98 -13.92 -5.00
C SER A 81 7.79 -14.86 -5.21
N TYR A 82 6.61 -14.32 -5.20
CA TYR A 82 5.39 -15.08 -5.43
C TYR A 82 5.36 -15.65 -6.84
N GLN A 83 5.71 -14.83 -7.84
CA GLN A 83 5.70 -15.25 -9.24
C GLN A 83 6.76 -16.31 -9.51
N ASP A 84 7.89 -16.25 -8.83
CA ASP A 84 8.92 -17.25 -8.97
C ASP A 84 8.44 -18.65 -8.58
N GLN A 85 7.52 -18.70 -7.64
CA GLN A 85 6.93 -19.98 -7.23
C GLN A 85 5.97 -20.51 -8.28
N ASP A 86 5.30 -19.61 -8.98
CA ASP A 86 4.33 -19.99 -9.99
C ASP A 86 4.94 -20.10 -11.39
N GLY A 87 5.94 -19.27 -11.66
CA GLY A 87 6.54 -19.17 -12.97
C GLY A 87 7.04 -20.48 -13.56
N PRO A 88 7.73 -21.31 -12.79
CA PRO A 88 8.24 -22.57 -13.33
C PRO A 88 7.16 -23.53 -13.81
N LEU A 89 5.94 -23.28 -13.42
CA LEU A 89 4.84 -24.15 -13.81
C LEU A 89 4.41 -23.93 -15.26
N ILE A 90 4.84 -22.86 -15.82
CA ILE A 90 4.53 -22.52 -17.19
C ILE A 90 5.62 -23.02 -18.12
#